data_712e40c281a47d5025750b0c37ee63dd
#
_entry.id   712e40c281a47d5025750b0c37ee63dd
#
_cell.length_a   1.000
_cell.length_b   1.000
_cell.length_c   1.000
_cell.angle_alpha   90.00
_cell.angle_beta   90.00
_cell.angle_gamma   90.00
#
_symmetry.space_group_name_H-M   'P 1'
#
loop_
_entity.id
_entity.type
_entity.pdbx_description
1 polymer ?
#
loop_
_entity_poly.entity_id
_entity_poly.type
_entity_poly.pdbx_seq_one_letter_code
_entity_poly.pdbx_strand_id
1 'polypeptide(L)'
;MPSSRHGALILFGSGPGIGVHVASRFARGGFQKVILLSRNTTRLSDDAFMVWSITPQVEVSTVCVDLTSPVDLQDALRRVEDILGETPVECVYYNAARVEPTSLLGESAEDLRANLEVRRRIEIF
;
A
#
# COMPACT_ATOMS: atom_id res chain seq x y z
N MET A 1 -16.72 -27.17 2.45
CA MET A 1 -17.14 -25.84 2.81
C MET A 1 -16.22 -24.81 2.22
N PRO A 2 -16.71 -24.03 1.33
CA PRO A 2 -15.85 -22.98 0.83
C PRO A 2 -15.53 -22.06 1.99
N SER A 3 -14.27 -21.97 2.32
CA SER A 3 -13.85 -20.92 3.20
C SER A 3 -14.25 -19.61 2.53
N SER A 4 -14.97 -18.77 3.22
CA SER A 4 -15.23 -17.43 2.74
C SER A 4 -13.88 -16.76 2.58
N ARG A 5 -13.39 -16.67 1.36
CA ARG A 5 -12.19 -15.90 1.09
C ARG A 5 -12.54 -14.42 1.19
N HIS A 6 -11.69 -13.71 1.88
CA HIS A 6 -11.82 -12.26 1.91
C HIS A 6 -11.47 -11.67 0.54
N GLY A 7 -11.91 -10.45 0.29
CA GLY A 7 -11.60 -9.74 -0.94
C GLY A 7 -10.16 -9.26 -0.99
N ALA A 8 -9.97 -7.98 -1.28
CA ALA A 8 -8.65 -7.40 -1.47
C ALA A 8 -8.25 -6.52 -0.30
N LEU A 9 -6.96 -6.57 0.03
CA LEU A 9 -6.29 -5.59 0.87
C LEU A 9 -5.54 -4.62 -0.03
N ILE A 10 -5.70 -3.34 0.21
CA ILE A 10 -4.88 -2.30 -0.43
C ILE A 10 -4.00 -1.69 0.65
N LEU A 11 -2.70 -1.79 0.47
CA LEU A 11 -1.72 -1.29 1.44
C LEU A 11 -0.96 -0.11 0.83
N PHE A 12 -1.18 1.07 1.40
CA PHE A 12 -0.43 2.27 1.03
C PHE A 12 0.80 2.38 1.92
N GLY A 13 1.98 2.44 1.30
CA GLY A 13 3.22 2.56 2.03
C GLY A 13 3.81 1.22 2.42
N SER A 14 3.88 0.30 1.48
CA SER A 14 4.58 -0.97 1.69
C SER A 14 6.05 -0.72 1.99
N GLY A 15 6.58 -1.47 2.92
CA GLY A 15 7.97 -1.35 3.33
C GLY A 15 8.42 -2.54 4.17
N PRO A 16 9.74 -2.65 4.45
CA PRO A 16 10.30 -3.82 5.12
C PRO A 16 9.95 -3.92 6.60
N GLY A 17 9.43 -2.85 7.17
CA GLY A 17 9.02 -2.84 8.57
C GLY A 17 7.59 -3.34 8.74
N ILE A 18 6.71 -2.45 9.20
CA ILE A 18 5.33 -2.81 9.53
C ILE A 18 4.53 -3.22 8.30
N GLY A 19 4.71 -2.52 7.17
CA GLY A 19 3.87 -2.72 5.98
C GLY A 19 3.88 -4.15 5.45
N VAL A 20 5.06 -4.73 5.22
CA VAL A 20 5.16 -6.08 4.67
C VAL A 20 4.63 -7.12 5.64
N HIS A 21 4.81 -6.92 6.93
CA HIS A 21 4.29 -7.85 7.95
C HIS A 21 2.76 -7.79 8.03
N VAL A 22 2.18 -6.60 7.91
CA VAL A 22 0.73 -6.45 7.85
C VAL A 22 0.17 -7.15 6.62
N ALA A 23 0.77 -6.93 5.45
CA ALA A 23 0.33 -7.56 4.21
C ALA A 23 0.39 -9.09 4.33
N SER A 24 1.48 -9.62 4.88
CA SER A 24 1.64 -11.06 5.07
C SER A 24 0.57 -11.63 6.01
N ARG A 25 0.26 -10.92 7.07
CA ARG A 25 -0.76 -11.34 8.03
C ARG A 25 -2.14 -11.39 7.38
N PHE A 26 -2.50 -10.39 6.58
CA PHE A 26 -3.77 -10.39 5.88
C PHE A 26 -3.85 -11.52 4.84
N ALA A 27 -2.75 -11.74 4.11
CA ALA A 27 -2.70 -12.84 3.15
C ALA A 27 -2.95 -14.19 3.83
N ARG A 28 -2.33 -14.42 4.98
CA ARG A 28 -2.53 -15.63 5.77
C ARG A 28 -3.94 -15.73 6.35
N GLY A 29 -4.60 -14.59 6.53
CA GLY A 29 -5.97 -14.52 7.03
C GLY A 29 -7.04 -14.81 5.99
N GLY A 30 -6.67 -15.15 4.75
CA GLY A 30 -7.61 -15.54 3.72
C GLY A 30 -7.93 -14.48 2.68
N PHE A 31 -7.23 -13.36 2.66
CA PHE A 31 -7.41 -12.36 1.60
C PHE A 31 -6.91 -12.93 0.28
N GLN A 32 -7.71 -12.80 -0.77
CA GLN A 32 -7.36 -13.37 -2.07
C GLN A 32 -6.44 -12.49 -2.89
N LYS A 33 -6.49 -11.17 -2.67
CA LYS A 33 -5.61 -10.20 -3.34
C LYS A 33 -4.98 -9.27 -2.33
N VAL A 34 -3.71 -8.95 -2.55
CA VAL A 34 -2.98 -7.95 -1.79
C VAL A 34 -2.33 -7.01 -2.79
N ILE A 35 -2.62 -5.73 -2.70
CA ILE A 35 -2.06 -4.71 -3.59
C ILE A 35 -1.18 -3.80 -2.75
N LEU A 36 0.10 -3.76 -3.09
CA LEU A 36 1.11 -2.99 -2.38
C LEU A 36 1.45 -1.73 -3.18
N LEU A 37 1.39 -0.58 -2.52
CA LEU A 37 1.71 0.70 -3.16
C LEU A 37 2.85 1.38 -2.42
N SER A 38 3.84 1.87 -3.18
CA SER A 38 5.00 2.58 -2.63
C SER A 38 5.71 3.31 -3.77
N ARG A 39 6.63 4.20 -3.42
CA ARG A 39 7.45 4.92 -4.40
C ARG A 39 8.61 4.09 -4.93
N ASN A 40 9.07 3.12 -4.19
CA ASN A 40 10.30 2.38 -4.50
C ASN A 40 9.97 1.04 -5.14
N THR A 41 10.23 0.92 -6.44
CA THR A 41 9.91 -0.29 -7.21
C THR A 41 10.70 -1.51 -6.75
N THR A 42 11.97 -1.33 -6.41
CA THR A 42 12.79 -2.44 -5.92
C THR A 42 12.25 -2.99 -4.62
N ARG A 43 11.89 -2.09 -3.71
CA ARG A 43 11.31 -2.46 -2.42
C ARG A 43 9.96 -3.15 -2.59
N LEU A 44 9.13 -2.66 -3.52
CA LEU A 44 7.85 -3.28 -3.83
C LEU A 44 8.01 -4.72 -4.30
N SER A 45 8.99 -4.96 -5.17
CA SER A 45 9.27 -6.31 -5.67
C SER A 45 9.70 -7.24 -4.54
N ASP A 46 10.56 -6.77 -3.64
CA ASP A 46 11.02 -7.56 -2.51
C ASP A 46 9.88 -7.87 -1.55
N ASP A 47 9.04 -6.88 -1.27
CA ASP A 47 7.89 -7.06 -0.37
C ASP A 47 6.86 -8.01 -0.97
N ALA A 48 6.57 -7.88 -2.26
CA ALA A 48 5.65 -8.78 -2.95
C ALA A 48 6.15 -10.22 -2.92
N PHE A 49 7.44 -10.42 -3.15
CA PHE A 49 8.04 -11.75 -3.07
C PHE A 49 7.91 -12.33 -1.67
N MET A 50 8.13 -11.52 -0.64
CA MET A 50 8.00 -11.98 0.74
C MET A 50 6.57 -12.42 1.07
N VAL A 51 5.57 -11.63 0.69
CA VAL A 51 4.17 -11.97 0.92
C VAL A 51 3.80 -13.24 0.17
N TRP A 52 4.17 -13.31 -1.09
CA TRP A 52 3.89 -14.49 -1.92
C TRP A 52 4.57 -15.74 -1.38
N SER A 53 5.82 -15.64 -0.92
CA SER A 53 6.54 -16.82 -0.42
C SER A 53 5.93 -17.39 0.86
N ILE A 54 5.29 -16.53 1.67
CA ILE A 54 4.60 -16.98 2.88
C ILE A 54 3.24 -17.59 2.55
N THR A 55 2.53 -17.02 1.58
CA THR A 55 1.20 -17.47 1.18
C THR A 55 1.11 -17.54 -0.34
N PRO A 56 1.59 -18.62 -0.97
CA PRO A 56 1.68 -18.69 -2.43
C PRO A 56 0.35 -18.63 -3.18
N GLN A 57 -0.76 -18.91 -2.51
CA GLN A 57 -2.07 -18.87 -3.15
C GLN A 57 -2.68 -17.47 -3.21
N VAL A 58 -2.05 -16.47 -2.56
CA VAL A 58 -2.52 -15.09 -2.65
C VAL A 58 -2.02 -14.45 -3.94
N GLU A 59 -2.86 -13.61 -4.55
CA GLU A 59 -2.44 -12.80 -5.69
C GLU A 59 -1.88 -11.49 -5.16
N VAL A 60 -0.58 -11.28 -5.35
CA VAL A 60 0.11 -10.07 -4.90
C VAL A 60 0.45 -9.20 -6.09
N SER A 61 0.01 -7.96 -6.06
CA SER A 61 0.30 -6.97 -7.10
C SER A 61 0.98 -5.76 -6.50
N THR A 62 1.75 -5.06 -7.30
CA THR A 62 2.45 -3.85 -6.87
C THR A 62 2.11 -2.68 -7.77
N VAL A 63 2.02 -1.50 -7.18
CA VAL A 63 1.78 -0.26 -7.92
C VAL A 63 2.75 0.79 -7.38
N CYS A 64 3.61 1.30 -8.26
CA CYS A 64 4.53 2.37 -7.89
C CYS A 64 3.79 3.70 -7.95
N VAL A 65 3.80 4.46 -6.87
CA VAL A 65 3.08 5.72 -6.79
C VAL A 65 3.74 6.70 -5.83
N ASP A 66 3.76 7.97 -6.22
CA ASP A 66 4.09 9.07 -5.33
C ASP A 66 2.76 9.67 -4.82
N LEU A 67 2.45 9.43 -3.55
CA LEU A 67 1.19 9.86 -2.96
C LEU A 67 1.06 11.39 -2.82
N THR A 68 2.16 12.14 -3.00
CA THR A 68 2.12 13.59 -2.98
C THR A 68 1.76 14.20 -4.34
N SER A 69 1.76 13.39 -5.40
CA SER A 69 1.41 13.83 -6.76
C SER A 69 -0.04 13.46 -7.08
N PRO A 70 -0.93 14.45 -7.32
CA PRO A 70 -2.32 14.15 -7.67
C PRO A 70 -2.48 13.34 -8.94
N VAL A 71 -1.67 13.65 -9.96
CA VAL A 71 -1.72 12.95 -11.24
C VAL A 71 -1.27 11.51 -11.07
N ASP A 72 -0.16 11.31 -10.36
CA ASP A 72 0.39 9.98 -10.12
C ASP A 72 -0.59 9.12 -9.31
N LEU A 73 -1.23 9.72 -8.31
CA LEU A 73 -2.23 9.02 -7.50
C LEU A 73 -3.43 8.58 -8.35
N GLN A 74 -3.93 9.45 -9.24
CA GLN A 74 -5.05 9.09 -10.11
C GLN A 74 -4.70 7.94 -11.03
N ASP A 75 -3.52 7.96 -11.62
CA ASP A 75 -3.05 6.88 -12.48
C ASP A 75 -2.89 5.57 -11.71
N ALA A 76 -2.37 5.67 -10.50
CA ALA A 76 -2.22 4.50 -9.63
C ALA A 76 -3.58 3.89 -9.26
N LEU A 77 -4.56 4.72 -8.94
CA LEU A 77 -5.91 4.24 -8.60
C LEU A 77 -6.57 3.54 -9.79
N ARG A 78 -6.35 4.01 -11.01
CA ARG A 78 -6.85 3.31 -12.20
C ARG A 78 -6.22 1.93 -12.33
N ARG A 79 -4.91 1.83 -12.09
CA ARG A 79 -4.22 0.53 -12.12
C ARG A 79 -4.74 -0.40 -11.03
N VAL A 80 -5.01 0.15 -9.85
CA VAL A 80 -5.62 -0.62 -8.76
C VAL A 80 -6.99 -1.16 -9.17
N GLU A 81 -7.82 -0.33 -9.79
CA GLU A 81 -9.13 -0.77 -10.27
C GLU A 81 -9.02 -1.90 -11.29
N ASP A 82 -8.07 -1.80 -12.22
CA ASP A 82 -7.84 -2.85 -13.21
C ASP A 82 -7.39 -4.16 -12.55
N ILE A 83 -6.52 -4.06 -11.56
CA ILE A 83 -6.03 -5.24 -10.82
C ILE A 83 -7.17 -5.88 -10.03
N LEU A 84 -8.02 -5.07 -9.41
CA LEU A 84 -9.15 -5.57 -8.62
C LEU A 84 -10.15 -6.35 -9.47
N GLY A 85 -10.44 -5.84 -10.67
CA GLY A 85 -11.51 -6.42 -11.47
C GLY A 85 -12.82 -6.41 -10.68
N GLU A 86 -13.38 -7.58 -10.45
CA GLU A 86 -14.61 -7.74 -9.68
C GLU A 86 -14.37 -8.04 -8.20
N THR A 87 -13.11 -8.14 -7.78
CA THR A 87 -12.78 -8.43 -6.38
C THR A 87 -13.11 -7.22 -5.50
N PRO A 88 -13.94 -7.38 -4.47
CA PRO A 88 -14.25 -6.24 -3.61
C PRO A 88 -13.07 -5.87 -2.72
N VAL A 89 -12.94 -4.60 -2.42
CA VAL A 89 -11.97 -4.10 -1.45
C VAL A 89 -12.58 -4.26 -0.06
N GLU A 90 -11.95 -5.05 0.79
CA GLU A 90 -12.41 -5.25 2.15
C GLU A 90 -11.60 -4.50 3.19
N CYS A 91 -10.35 -4.17 2.87
CA CYS A 91 -9.51 -3.44 3.80
C CYS A 91 -8.56 -2.52 3.05
N VAL A 92 -8.45 -1.30 3.54
CA VAL A 92 -7.42 -0.36 3.11
C VAL A 92 -6.57 -0.05 4.33
N TYR A 93 -5.28 -0.36 4.23
CA TYR A 93 -4.35 -0.11 5.32
C TYR A 93 -3.38 0.99 4.91
N TYR A 94 -3.33 2.03 5.71
CA TYR A 94 -2.47 3.17 5.45
C TYR A 94 -1.26 3.10 6.38
N ASN A 95 -0.09 2.90 5.79
CA ASN A 95 1.18 2.88 6.50
C ASN A 95 2.18 3.88 5.90
N ALA A 96 1.75 4.66 4.90
CA ALA A 96 2.61 5.61 4.26
C ALA A 96 2.94 6.77 5.21
N ALA A 97 4.21 7.09 5.29
CA ALA A 97 4.67 8.22 6.06
C ALA A 97 5.89 8.81 5.38
N ARG A 98 6.03 10.12 5.47
CA ARG A 98 7.24 10.77 5.05
C ARG A 98 8.21 10.75 6.23
N VAL A 99 9.22 9.89 6.14
CA VAL A 99 10.23 9.77 7.19
C VAL A 99 11.53 10.36 6.69
N GLU A 100 11.89 11.52 7.22
CA GLU A 100 13.14 12.19 6.92
C GLU A 100 13.78 12.66 8.23
N PRO A 101 15.11 12.58 8.34
CA PRO A 101 15.76 13.13 9.52
C PRO A 101 15.51 14.64 9.58
N THR A 102 14.84 15.08 10.63
CA THR A 102 14.66 16.50 10.88
C THR A 102 14.91 16.78 12.35
N SER A 103 15.30 18.04 12.66
CA SER A 103 15.30 18.48 14.03
C SER A 103 13.92 19.02 14.38
N LEU A 104 13.56 18.97 15.66
CA LEU A 104 12.27 19.47 16.12
C LEU A 104 11.99 20.92 15.69
N LEU A 105 13.03 21.74 15.63
CA LEU A 105 12.93 23.16 15.25
C LEU A 105 13.31 23.42 13.80
N GLY A 106 13.73 22.39 13.06
CA GLY A 106 14.21 22.52 11.70
C GLY A 106 13.22 22.09 10.63
N GLU A 107 12.04 21.59 11.03
CA GLU A 107 11.05 21.16 10.06
C GLU A 107 10.41 22.37 9.38
N SER A 108 10.45 22.40 8.05
CA SER A 108 9.89 23.48 7.27
C SER A 108 8.38 23.35 7.10
N ALA A 109 7.73 24.46 6.74
CA ALA A 109 6.31 24.44 6.41
C ALA A 109 6.02 23.52 5.21
N GLU A 110 6.97 23.41 4.27
CA GLU A 110 6.85 22.49 3.13
C GLU A 110 6.88 21.04 3.57
N ASP A 111 7.73 20.68 4.51
CA ASP A 111 7.80 19.32 5.04
C ASP A 111 6.50 18.93 5.74
N LEU A 112 5.95 19.85 6.54
CA LEU A 112 4.67 19.62 7.19
C LEU A 112 3.55 19.47 6.17
N ARG A 113 3.55 20.31 5.14
CA ARG A 113 2.55 20.24 4.08
C ARG A 113 2.62 18.91 3.32
N ALA A 114 3.82 18.45 2.98
CA ALA A 114 4.01 17.20 2.28
C ALA A 114 3.49 16.02 3.11
N ASN A 115 3.75 16.02 4.42
CA ASN A 115 3.25 14.96 5.31
C ASN A 115 1.73 14.98 5.38
N LEU A 116 1.12 16.17 5.45
CA LEU A 116 -0.34 16.30 5.49
C LEU A 116 -0.97 15.89 4.16
N GLU A 117 -0.33 16.18 3.03
CA GLU A 117 -0.83 15.80 1.71
C GLU A 117 -0.90 14.28 1.56
N VAL A 118 0.09 13.55 2.02
CA VAL A 118 0.07 12.09 1.98
C VAL A 118 -1.17 11.56 2.70
N ARG A 119 -1.45 12.06 3.90
CA ARG A 119 -2.61 11.60 4.69
C ARG A 119 -3.93 12.01 4.05
N ARG A 120 -4.03 13.26 3.59
CA ARG A 120 -5.27 13.78 3.04
C ARG A 120 -5.73 13.03 1.80
N ARG A 121 -4.80 12.61 0.94
CA ARG A 121 -5.14 11.91 -0.29
C ARG A 121 -5.70 10.52 -0.06
N ILE A 122 -5.36 9.91 1.05
CA ILE A 122 -5.88 8.59 1.39
C ILE A 122 -7.32 8.68 1.91
N GLU A 123 -7.69 9.75 2.59
CA GLU A 123 -9.05 9.93 3.07
C GLU A 123 -10.10 10.02 1.95
N ILE A 124 -9.68 10.33 0.74
CA ILE A 124 -10.57 10.40 -0.42
C ILE A 124 -10.86 9.01 -1.00
N PHE A 125 -10.02 8.04 -0.67
CA PHE A 125 -10.13 6.68 -1.18
C PHE A 125 -11.31 5.95 -0.55
#